data_8857750a2be99120187df88b8c0ae894
#
_entry.id   8857750a2be99120187df88b8c0ae894
#
_cell.length_a   1.000
_cell.length_b   1.000
_cell.length_c   1.000
_cell.angle_alpha   90.00
_cell.angle_beta   90.00
_cell.angle_gamma   90.00
#
_symmetry.space_group_name_H-M   'P 1'
#
loop_
_entity.id
_entity.type
_entity.pdbx_description
1 polymer ?
#
loop_
_entity_poly.entity_id
_entity_poly.type
_entity_poly.pdbx_seq_one_letter_code
_entity_poly.pdbx_strand_id
1 'polypeptide(L)'
;REERPDLDFIFQSSFQLFNQTGGGWPLTMFLDENGVPFMGGTYFPKEPKNGLPSFKDVLQKVSEAYKDQRENIIKQKDLIIKSLDLKKNSVLNQDLEPILDLSLEYIDVSKGGYKGSPKFPTFNLYETFLYFFNKTKNKKYLQPVDLVIKQLCSKGIYDHIEGGISRYTVDENWIVPHFEKMLYDNTQFILLMSKYCKINNENYFKEKLEQTINFLKKDFVNKEGFL
;
A
#
# COMPACT_ATOMS: atom_id res chain seq x y z
N ARG A 1 8.03 -7.43 3.35
CA ARG A 1 7.31 -6.53 2.45
C ARG A 1 8.10 -5.25 2.25
N GLU A 2 8.29 -4.45 3.29
CA GLU A 2 8.93 -3.13 3.18
C GLU A 2 10.43 -3.24 2.78
N GLU A 3 11.13 -4.24 3.31
CA GLU A 3 12.55 -4.46 3.01
C GLU A 3 12.77 -5.19 1.67
N ARG A 4 11.83 -6.03 1.26
CA ARG A 4 11.91 -6.87 0.06
C ARG A 4 10.60 -6.81 -0.74
N PRO A 5 10.27 -5.64 -1.33
CA PRO A 5 9.05 -5.47 -2.13
C PRO A 5 9.04 -6.34 -3.39
N ASP A 6 10.19 -6.71 -3.90
CA ASP A 6 10.37 -7.66 -5.00
C ASP A 6 9.81 -9.05 -4.66
N LEU A 7 10.13 -9.57 -3.48
CA LEU A 7 9.61 -10.86 -3.01
C LEU A 7 8.12 -10.77 -2.66
N ASP A 8 7.70 -9.68 -2.02
CA ASP A 8 6.28 -9.46 -1.72
C ASP A 8 5.45 -9.47 -3.01
N PHE A 9 5.89 -8.77 -4.05
CA PHE A 9 5.22 -8.76 -5.34
C PHE A 9 5.11 -10.16 -5.97
N ILE A 10 6.21 -10.92 -5.99
CA ILE A 10 6.23 -12.27 -6.54
C ILE A 10 5.28 -13.19 -5.78
N PHE A 11 5.31 -13.15 -4.45
CA PHE A 11 4.51 -14.04 -3.61
C PHE A 11 3.02 -13.66 -3.61
N GLN A 12 2.68 -12.38 -3.60
CA GLN A 12 1.30 -11.91 -3.75
C GLN A 12 0.72 -12.29 -5.12
N SER A 13 1.51 -12.11 -6.18
CA SER A 13 1.11 -12.51 -7.54
C SER A 13 0.91 -14.03 -7.66
N SER A 14 1.82 -14.83 -7.07
CA SER A 14 1.69 -16.28 -7.02
C SER A 14 0.45 -16.71 -6.22
N PHE A 15 0.20 -16.08 -5.08
CA PHE A 15 -0.99 -16.34 -4.27
C PHE A 15 -2.28 -16.07 -5.06
N GLN A 16 -2.33 -14.98 -5.79
CA GLN A 16 -3.49 -14.64 -6.63
C GLN A 16 -3.71 -15.67 -7.74
N LEU A 17 -2.64 -16.19 -8.35
CA LEU A 17 -2.74 -17.26 -9.36
C LEU A 17 -3.33 -18.55 -8.78
N PHE A 18 -2.95 -18.91 -7.54
CA PHE A 18 -3.48 -20.13 -6.89
C PHE A 18 -4.93 -20.02 -6.47
N ASN A 19 -5.29 -18.87 -5.87
CA ASN A 19 -6.56 -18.74 -5.15
C ASN A 19 -7.61 -17.93 -5.93
N GLN A 20 -7.24 -17.31 -7.06
CA GLN A 20 -8.10 -16.41 -7.87
C GLN A 20 -8.71 -15.25 -7.04
N THR A 21 -8.09 -14.95 -5.91
CA THR A 21 -8.48 -13.88 -5.00
C THR A 21 -7.25 -13.06 -4.63
N GLY A 22 -7.45 -11.81 -4.25
CA GLY A 22 -6.36 -10.98 -3.71
C GLY A 22 -5.74 -11.62 -2.47
N GLY A 23 -4.44 -11.43 -2.31
CA GLY A 23 -3.74 -11.83 -1.10
C GLY A 23 -3.96 -10.84 0.05
N GLY A 24 -3.11 -10.93 1.06
CA GLY A 24 -3.15 -10.06 2.25
C GLY A 24 -1.93 -10.28 3.11
N TRP A 25 -1.89 -9.63 4.24
CA TRP A 25 -0.85 -9.82 5.25
C TRP A 25 -1.48 -10.21 6.58
N PRO A 26 -0.89 -11.20 7.29
CA PRO A 26 0.32 -11.96 6.93
C PRO A 26 0.11 -12.81 5.68
N LEU A 27 1.19 -13.07 4.93
CA LEU A 27 1.21 -13.99 3.81
C LEU A 27 2.21 -15.11 4.11
N THR A 28 1.74 -16.35 4.05
CA THR A 28 2.56 -17.56 4.20
C THR A 28 2.62 -18.27 2.86
N MET A 29 3.83 -18.48 2.33
CA MET A 29 4.04 -19.21 1.08
C MET A 29 4.91 -20.43 1.32
N PHE A 30 4.54 -21.54 0.71
CA PHE A 30 5.32 -22.78 0.70
C PHE A 30 6.03 -22.90 -0.63
N LEU A 31 7.35 -23.10 -0.57
CA LEU A 31 8.23 -23.09 -1.72
C LEU A 31 8.85 -24.48 -1.92
N ASP A 32 9.14 -24.81 -3.18
CA ASP A 32 9.96 -25.97 -3.50
C ASP A 32 11.46 -25.71 -3.19
N GLU A 33 12.31 -26.68 -3.42
CA GLU A 33 13.78 -26.59 -3.23
C GLU A 33 14.46 -25.54 -4.13
N ASN A 34 13.77 -25.04 -5.15
CA ASN A 34 14.26 -23.99 -6.05
C ASN A 34 13.67 -22.61 -5.72
N GLY A 35 12.91 -22.49 -4.62
CA GLY A 35 12.26 -21.26 -4.20
C GLY A 35 11.00 -20.91 -4.98
N VAL A 36 10.42 -21.85 -5.74
CA VAL A 36 9.18 -21.62 -6.50
C VAL A 36 7.97 -21.90 -5.62
N PRO A 37 7.03 -20.94 -5.48
CA PRO A 37 5.83 -21.15 -4.70
C PRO A 37 4.93 -22.25 -5.30
N PHE A 38 4.36 -23.10 -4.44
CA PHE A 38 3.39 -24.11 -4.87
C PHE A 38 2.10 -24.10 -4.04
N MET A 39 2.09 -23.46 -2.88
CA MET A 39 0.92 -23.28 -2.03
C MET A 39 1.09 -22.05 -1.15
N GLY A 40 -0.02 -21.45 -0.73
CA GLY A 40 0.00 -20.32 0.19
C GLY A 40 -1.32 -20.06 0.88
N GLY A 41 -1.27 -19.27 1.92
CA GLY A 41 -2.40 -18.75 2.65
C GLY A 41 -2.08 -17.45 3.35
N THR A 42 -3.08 -16.71 3.78
CA THR A 42 -2.85 -15.45 4.49
C THR A 42 -2.62 -15.71 5.98
N TYR A 43 -3.67 -16.00 6.71
CA TYR A 43 -3.60 -16.23 8.15
C TYR A 43 -3.98 -17.66 8.52
N PHE A 44 -3.20 -18.26 9.41
CA PHE A 44 -3.49 -19.56 9.99
C PHE A 44 -3.50 -19.45 11.53
N PRO A 45 -4.61 -19.81 12.20
CA PRO A 45 -4.68 -19.78 13.65
C PRO A 45 -3.83 -20.90 14.27
N LYS A 46 -3.46 -20.75 15.54
CA LYS A 46 -2.77 -21.79 16.32
C LYS A 46 -3.64 -23.05 16.49
N GLU A 47 -4.90 -22.84 16.81
CA GLU A 47 -5.93 -23.88 16.94
C GLU A 47 -7.02 -23.65 15.87
N PRO A 48 -7.71 -24.71 15.40
CA PRO A 48 -8.77 -24.54 14.41
C PRO A 48 -9.83 -23.54 14.91
N LYS A 49 -10.15 -22.54 14.09
CA LYS A 49 -11.08 -21.47 14.46
C LYS A 49 -11.82 -20.91 13.24
N ASN A 50 -13.11 -20.66 13.37
CA ASN A 50 -13.95 -20.06 12.33
C ASN A 50 -13.86 -20.75 10.95
N GLY A 51 -13.76 -22.08 10.96
CA GLY A 51 -13.64 -22.87 9.73
C GLY A 51 -12.22 -22.91 9.13
N LEU A 52 -11.25 -22.21 9.73
CA LEU A 52 -9.84 -22.25 9.33
C LEU A 52 -9.12 -23.40 10.06
N PRO A 53 -8.27 -24.17 9.36
CA PRO A 53 -7.43 -25.20 9.99
C PRO A 53 -6.34 -24.54 10.84
N SER A 54 -5.79 -25.29 11.81
CA SER A 54 -4.61 -24.82 12.53
C SER A 54 -3.38 -24.76 11.62
N PHE A 55 -2.43 -23.89 11.96
CA PHE A 55 -1.17 -23.82 11.20
C PHE A 55 -0.41 -25.17 11.21
N LYS A 56 -0.49 -25.92 12.31
CA LYS A 56 0.08 -27.27 12.43
C LYS A 56 -0.54 -28.23 11.41
N ASP A 57 -1.89 -28.24 11.30
CA ASP A 57 -2.59 -29.09 10.33
C ASP A 57 -2.24 -28.74 8.89
N VAL A 58 -2.08 -27.44 8.62
CA VAL A 58 -1.65 -26.95 7.30
C VAL A 58 -0.24 -27.45 6.99
N LEU A 59 0.72 -27.31 7.90
CA LEU A 59 2.10 -27.80 7.73
C LEU A 59 2.13 -29.30 7.44
N GLN A 60 1.34 -30.07 8.16
CA GLN A 60 1.26 -31.54 7.97
C GLN A 60 0.72 -31.87 6.57
N LYS A 61 -0.41 -31.28 6.19
CA LYS A 61 -1.02 -31.49 4.85
C LYS A 61 -0.10 -31.06 3.71
N VAL A 62 0.60 -29.93 3.86
CA VAL A 62 1.55 -29.46 2.87
C VAL A 62 2.72 -30.43 2.73
N SER A 63 3.25 -30.95 3.86
CA SER A 63 4.32 -31.93 3.85
C SER A 63 3.91 -33.24 3.15
N GLU A 64 2.70 -33.72 3.41
CA GLU A 64 2.12 -34.90 2.74
C GLU A 64 1.94 -34.63 1.25
N ALA A 65 1.29 -33.51 0.87
CA ALA A 65 1.09 -33.15 -0.53
C ALA A 65 2.42 -32.99 -1.30
N TYR A 66 3.44 -32.43 -0.67
CA TYR A 66 4.76 -32.28 -1.28
C TYR A 66 5.42 -33.63 -1.59
N LYS A 67 5.18 -34.65 -0.75
CA LYS A 67 5.70 -36.01 -0.96
C LYS A 67 4.90 -36.77 -2.01
N ASP A 68 3.57 -36.71 -1.90
CA ASP A 68 2.69 -37.59 -2.65
C ASP A 68 2.27 -37.02 -4.01
N GLN A 69 2.31 -35.69 -4.18
CA GLN A 69 1.87 -35.00 -5.39
C GLN A 69 2.99 -34.23 -6.10
N ARG A 70 4.23 -34.66 -5.94
CA ARG A 70 5.39 -33.95 -6.46
C ARG A 70 5.34 -33.67 -7.97
N GLU A 71 4.83 -34.62 -8.75
CA GLU A 71 4.67 -34.41 -10.20
C GLU A 71 3.70 -33.29 -10.56
N ASN A 72 2.62 -33.14 -9.81
CA ASN A 72 1.64 -32.09 -10.02
C ASN A 72 2.23 -30.71 -9.63
N ILE A 73 3.01 -30.67 -8.56
CA ILE A 73 3.72 -29.47 -8.12
C ILE A 73 4.71 -29.03 -9.19
N ILE A 74 5.47 -29.95 -9.78
CA ILE A 74 6.42 -29.66 -10.87
C ILE A 74 5.69 -29.11 -12.12
N LYS A 75 4.55 -29.69 -12.50
CA LYS A 75 3.77 -29.18 -13.64
C LYS A 75 3.24 -27.76 -13.42
N GLN A 76 2.78 -27.46 -12.19
CA GLN A 76 2.31 -26.12 -11.83
C GLN A 76 3.45 -25.09 -11.82
N LYS A 77 4.67 -25.48 -11.48
CA LYS A 77 5.85 -24.64 -11.45
C LYS A 77 6.08 -23.90 -12.77
N ASP A 78 6.05 -24.62 -13.89
CA ASP A 78 6.29 -24.04 -15.22
C ASP A 78 5.21 -23.01 -15.59
N LEU A 79 3.96 -23.26 -15.18
CA LEU A 79 2.86 -22.32 -15.39
C LEU A 79 3.06 -21.04 -14.57
N ILE A 80 3.48 -21.18 -13.31
CA ILE A 80 3.74 -20.02 -12.43
C ILE A 80 4.88 -19.18 -12.98
N ILE A 81 6.03 -19.80 -13.32
CA ILE A 81 7.18 -19.09 -13.86
C ILE A 81 6.80 -18.34 -15.14
N LYS A 82 6.07 -18.98 -16.05
CA LYS A 82 5.59 -18.32 -17.28
C LYS A 82 4.62 -17.18 -17.00
N SER A 83 3.75 -17.32 -16.00
CA SER A 83 2.79 -16.28 -15.64
C SER A 83 3.42 -15.10 -14.92
N LEU A 84 4.51 -15.34 -14.17
CA LEU A 84 5.29 -14.32 -13.49
C LEU A 84 6.36 -13.69 -14.39
N ASP A 85 6.65 -14.30 -15.56
CA ASP A 85 7.56 -13.72 -16.55
C ASP A 85 6.91 -12.46 -17.16
N LEU A 86 7.05 -11.38 -16.41
CA LEU A 86 6.60 -10.07 -16.83
C LEU A 86 7.37 -9.72 -18.11
N LYS A 87 6.70 -9.81 -19.25
CA LYS A 87 7.22 -9.20 -20.46
C LYS A 87 7.65 -7.78 -20.08
N LYS A 88 8.94 -7.49 -20.17
CA LYS A 88 9.47 -6.14 -20.07
C LYS A 88 8.91 -5.36 -21.26
N ASN A 89 7.65 -4.97 -21.18
CA ASN A 89 7.11 -3.99 -22.07
C ASN A 89 7.88 -2.71 -21.74
N SER A 90 8.74 -2.30 -22.65
CA SER A 90 9.40 -1.01 -22.57
C SER A 90 8.31 0.08 -22.65
N VAL A 91 7.88 0.54 -21.49
CA VAL A 91 6.91 1.63 -21.32
C VAL A 91 7.59 2.99 -21.60
N LEU A 92 8.68 3.00 -22.32
CA LEU A 92 9.40 4.20 -22.72
C LEU A 92 8.56 4.94 -23.78
N ASN A 93 7.94 6.05 -23.38
CA ASN A 93 7.13 7.00 -24.14
C ASN A 93 5.60 6.82 -24.15
N GLN A 94 5.01 6.26 -23.11
CA GLN A 94 3.55 6.37 -22.97
C GLN A 94 3.19 7.73 -22.33
N ASP A 95 2.20 8.39 -22.92
CA ASP A 95 1.55 9.53 -22.28
C ASP A 95 0.88 9.05 -21.01
N LEU A 96 1.27 9.64 -19.87
CA LEU A 96 0.71 9.29 -18.55
C LEU A 96 -0.65 9.94 -18.30
N GLU A 97 -1.04 10.92 -19.10
CA GLU A 97 -2.28 11.66 -18.89
C GLU A 97 -3.54 10.76 -18.95
N PRO A 98 -3.69 9.85 -19.94
CA PRO A 98 -4.82 8.94 -19.97
C PRO A 98 -4.89 7.99 -18.75
N ILE A 99 -3.73 7.55 -18.24
CA ILE A 99 -3.67 6.69 -17.05
C ILE A 99 -4.11 7.47 -15.80
N LEU A 100 -3.69 8.73 -15.71
CA LEU A 100 -4.13 9.61 -14.63
C LEU A 100 -5.61 9.94 -14.72
N ASP A 101 -6.14 10.19 -15.90
CA ASP A 101 -7.57 10.42 -16.10
C ASP A 101 -8.39 9.20 -15.67
N LEU A 102 -7.95 8.00 -16.04
CA LEU A 102 -8.58 6.77 -15.57
C LEU A 102 -8.52 6.65 -14.02
N SER A 103 -7.41 7.05 -13.39
CA SER A 103 -7.30 6.98 -11.94
C SER A 103 -8.27 7.92 -11.20
N LEU A 104 -8.72 9.02 -11.81
CA LEU A 104 -9.74 9.91 -11.26
C LEU A 104 -11.10 9.22 -11.05
N GLU A 105 -11.43 8.22 -11.86
CA GLU A 105 -12.68 7.46 -11.75
C GLU A 105 -12.76 6.63 -10.46
N TYR A 106 -11.60 6.26 -9.90
CA TYR A 106 -11.50 5.49 -8.65
C TYR A 106 -11.44 6.38 -7.41
N ILE A 107 -11.25 7.69 -7.57
CA ILE A 107 -11.24 8.63 -6.45
C ILE A 107 -12.66 8.83 -5.90
N ASP A 108 -12.76 8.84 -4.59
CA ASP A 108 -13.98 9.24 -3.88
C ASP A 108 -14.08 10.78 -3.89
N VAL A 109 -15.00 11.30 -4.70
CA VAL A 109 -15.17 12.74 -4.89
C VAL A 109 -15.78 13.45 -3.67
N SER A 110 -16.29 12.72 -2.70
CA SER A 110 -16.87 13.27 -1.46
C SER A 110 -15.94 13.19 -0.27
N LYS A 111 -15.15 12.11 -0.16
CA LYS A 111 -14.30 11.79 0.99
C LYS A 111 -12.80 11.89 0.68
N GLY A 112 -12.43 11.99 -0.59
CA GLY A 112 -11.03 11.87 -1.03
C GLY A 112 -10.48 10.44 -0.87
N GLY A 113 -9.32 10.17 -1.43
CA GLY A 113 -8.75 8.82 -1.47
C GLY A 113 -9.46 7.90 -2.46
N TYR A 114 -9.06 6.65 -2.53
CA TYR A 114 -9.78 5.64 -3.28
C TYR A 114 -11.12 5.30 -2.59
N LYS A 115 -12.11 4.89 -3.38
CA LYS A 115 -13.41 4.42 -2.88
C LYS A 115 -13.23 3.16 -2.03
N GLY A 116 -14.03 3.03 -0.95
CA GLY A 116 -14.06 1.85 -0.08
C GLY A 116 -13.14 1.94 1.14
N SER A 117 -13.02 0.82 1.85
CA SER A 117 -12.18 0.65 3.04
C SER A 117 -11.45 -0.71 3.02
N PRO A 118 -10.29 -0.85 3.67
CA PRO A 118 -9.53 0.20 4.38
C PRO A 118 -9.03 1.29 3.43
N LYS A 119 -8.87 2.52 3.94
CA LYS A 119 -8.53 3.68 3.12
C LYS A 119 -7.10 4.16 3.39
N PHE A 120 -6.28 4.14 2.34
CA PHE A 120 -4.88 4.56 2.36
C PHE A 120 -4.70 5.94 1.73
N PRO A 121 -3.77 6.78 2.25
CA PRO A 121 -3.53 8.12 1.71
C PRO A 121 -3.00 8.16 0.27
N THR A 122 -2.27 7.15 -0.18
CA THR A 122 -1.72 7.03 -1.56
C THR A 122 -1.02 8.30 -2.07
N PHE A 123 -0.10 8.85 -1.29
CA PHE A 123 0.57 10.14 -1.52
C PHE A 123 1.16 10.31 -2.93
N ASN A 124 1.79 9.25 -3.47
CA ASN A 124 2.42 9.28 -4.80
C ASN A 124 1.45 9.65 -5.92
N LEU A 125 0.19 9.21 -5.81
CA LEU A 125 -0.85 9.57 -6.78
C LEU A 125 -1.14 11.07 -6.74
N TYR A 126 -1.28 11.64 -5.54
CA TYR A 126 -1.57 13.06 -5.36
C TYR A 126 -0.38 13.96 -5.72
N GLU A 127 0.85 13.49 -5.50
CA GLU A 127 2.04 14.16 -6.03
C GLU A 127 2.04 14.20 -7.56
N THR A 128 1.64 13.10 -8.19
CA THR A 128 1.52 13.03 -9.64
C THR A 128 0.43 13.99 -10.14
N PHE A 129 -0.71 14.04 -9.46
CA PHE A 129 -1.75 15.04 -9.79
C PHE A 129 -1.23 16.48 -9.67
N LEU A 130 -0.48 16.82 -8.61
CA LEU A 130 0.13 18.14 -8.48
C LEU A 130 1.13 18.46 -9.61
N TYR A 131 1.92 17.47 -10.01
CA TYR A 131 2.84 17.62 -11.15
C TYR A 131 2.06 17.95 -12.43
N PHE A 132 1.01 17.19 -12.73
CA PHE A 132 0.19 17.44 -13.93
C PHE A 132 -0.60 18.75 -13.84
N PHE A 133 -1.10 19.11 -12.68
CA PHE A 133 -1.67 20.45 -12.47
C PHE A 133 -0.67 21.55 -12.76
N ASN A 134 0.56 21.44 -12.29
CA ASN A 134 1.59 22.44 -12.55
C ASN A 134 1.96 22.53 -14.04
N LYS A 135 1.97 21.39 -14.74
CA LYS A 135 2.27 21.31 -16.18
C LYS A 135 1.14 21.84 -17.04
N THR A 136 -0.11 21.46 -16.75
CA THR A 136 -1.28 21.72 -17.63
C THR A 136 -2.15 22.86 -17.16
N LYS A 137 -2.05 23.27 -15.88
CA LYS A 137 -2.96 24.19 -15.18
C LYS A 137 -4.42 23.72 -15.14
N ASN A 138 -4.67 22.46 -15.47
CA ASN A 138 -6.01 21.89 -15.45
C ASN A 138 -6.44 21.56 -14.01
N LYS A 139 -7.50 22.23 -13.55
CA LYS A 139 -8.02 22.09 -12.18
C LYS A 139 -8.54 20.68 -11.85
N LYS A 140 -8.83 19.85 -12.87
CA LYS A 140 -9.24 18.44 -12.64
C LYS A 140 -8.22 17.65 -11.79
N TYR A 141 -6.94 18.02 -11.89
CA TYR A 141 -5.87 17.40 -11.11
C TYR A 141 -5.66 18.03 -9.73
N LEU A 142 -6.01 19.32 -9.55
CA LEU A 142 -5.89 19.97 -8.24
C LEU A 142 -7.04 19.59 -7.29
N GLN A 143 -8.27 19.47 -7.79
CA GLN A 143 -9.46 19.22 -6.98
C GLN A 143 -9.35 17.97 -6.08
N PRO A 144 -8.90 16.78 -6.56
CA PRO A 144 -8.73 15.62 -5.70
C PRO A 144 -7.63 15.81 -4.64
N VAL A 145 -6.59 16.60 -4.94
CA VAL A 145 -5.54 16.93 -3.98
C VAL A 145 -6.08 17.83 -2.87
N ASP A 146 -6.80 18.90 -3.22
CA ASP A 146 -7.44 19.78 -2.26
C ASP A 146 -8.36 19.01 -1.31
N LEU A 147 -9.16 18.13 -1.87
CA LEU A 147 -10.10 17.33 -1.10
C LEU A 147 -9.37 16.39 -0.14
N VAL A 148 -8.42 15.59 -0.64
CA VAL A 148 -7.73 14.60 0.22
C VAL A 148 -6.92 15.27 1.31
N ILE A 149 -6.20 16.34 1.03
CA ILE A 149 -5.40 17.06 2.03
C ILE A 149 -6.31 17.63 3.13
N LYS A 150 -7.45 18.23 2.77
CA LYS A 150 -8.44 18.70 3.76
C LYS A 150 -8.92 17.57 4.65
N GLN A 151 -9.24 16.41 4.09
CA GLN A 151 -9.68 15.24 4.86
C GLN A 151 -8.56 14.72 5.76
N LEU A 152 -7.36 14.51 5.22
CA LEU A 152 -6.22 14.00 5.98
C LEU A 152 -5.86 14.92 7.15
N CYS A 153 -5.85 16.24 6.95
CA CYS A 153 -5.48 17.20 7.98
C CYS A 153 -6.57 17.42 9.06
N SER A 154 -7.84 17.09 8.77
CA SER A 154 -8.96 17.39 9.67
C SER A 154 -9.58 16.17 10.35
N LYS A 155 -9.26 14.95 9.90
CA LYS A 155 -9.87 13.71 10.38
C LYS A 155 -8.95 12.91 11.30
N GLY A 156 -9.46 11.80 11.84
CA GLY A 156 -8.78 10.97 12.82
C GLY A 156 -7.51 10.25 12.32
N ILE A 157 -7.28 10.19 11.01
CA ILE A 157 -6.03 9.65 10.46
C ILE A 157 -4.82 10.51 10.83
N TYR A 158 -5.00 11.81 11.05
CA TYR A 158 -3.97 12.72 11.54
C TYR A 158 -3.98 12.77 13.08
N ASP A 159 -2.83 12.65 13.70
CA ASP A 159 -2.68 12.85 15.13
C ASP A 159 -2.67 14.35 15.46
N HIS A 160 -3.79 14.84 15.99
CA HIS A 160 -3.97 16.26 16.30
C HIS A 160 -3.25 16.70 17.59
N ILE A 161 -2.66 15.77 18.36
CA ILE A 161 -1.94 16.04 19.61
C ILE A 161 -0.45 16.12 19.35
N GLU A 162 0.14 15.05 18.82
CA GLU A 162 1.59 14.95 18.60
C GLU A 162 2.02 15.25 17.18
N GLY A 163 1.10 15.29 16.23
CA GLY A 163 1.40 15.41 14.82
C GLY A 163 1.67 14.06 14.15
N GLY A 164 1.83 14.13 12.83
CA GLY A 164 2.02 12.95 12.01
C GLY A 164 0.73 12.27 11.58
N ILE A 165 0.86 11.38 10.60
CA ILE A 165 -0.27 10.68 9.99
C ILE A 165 -0.13 9.17 10.20
N SER A 166 -1.26 8.52 10.49
CA SER A 166 -1.36 7.08 10.56
C SER A 166 -1.35 6.48 9.14
N ARG A 167 -0.94 5.23 9.03
CA ARG A 167 -0.74 4.53 7.77
C ARG A 167 -2.01 4.44 6.91
N TYR A 168 -3.16 4.12 7.54
CA TYR A 168 -4.47 4.01 6.90
C TYR A 168 -5.59 4.10 7.93
N THR A 169 -6.83 4.21 7.44
CA THR A 169 -8.02 4.04 8.29
C THR A 169 -8.77 2.75 7.91
N VAL A 170 -9.37 2.12 8.93
CA VAL A 170 -10.19 0.92 8.73
C VAL A 170 -11.57 1.25 8.15
N ASP A 171 -11.98 2.52 8.25
CA ASP A 171 -13.21 3.06 7.68
C ASP A 171 -12.95 3.95 6.45
N GLU A 172 -14.00 4.24 5.71
CA GLU A 172 -13.93 5.05 4.48
C GLU A 172 -13.97 6.57 4.72
N ASN A 173 -14.18 7.03 5.97
CA ASN A 173 -14.36 8.44 6.31
C ASN A 173 -13.13 9.09 6.94
N TRP A 174 -11.99 8.39 6.99
CA TRP A 174 -10.74 8.81 7.61
C TRP A 174 -10.80 9.04 9.14
N ILE A 175 -11.74 8.34 9.84
CA ILE A 175 -12.03 8.60 11.25
C ILE A 175 -11.28 7.65 12.17
N VAL A 176 -11.28 6.33 11.88
CA VAL A 176 -10.70 5.29 12.74
C VAL A 176 -9.36 4.84 12.18
N PRO A 177 -8.25 5.41 12.68
CA PRO A 177 -6.92 5.07 12.18
C PRO A 177 -6.48 3.69 12.66
N HIS A 178 -5.69 3.02 11.83
CA HIS A 178 -4.77 2.01 12.29
C HIS A 178 -3.58 2.74 12.93
N PHE A 179 -3.30 2.50 14.21
CA PHE A 179 -2.42 3.36 15.04
C PHE A 179 -0.93 3.36 14.67
N GLU A 180 -0.55 2.67 13.63
CA GLU A 180 0.81 2.63 13.12
C GLU A 180 1.14 3.91 12.35
N LYS A 181 2.20 4.62 12.76
CA LYS A 181 2.75 5.77 12.04
C LYS A 181 4.10 5.37 11.45
N MET A 182 4.15 5.22 10.13
CA MET A 182 5.37 4.80 9.42
C MET A 182 6.20 6.01 9.00
N LEU A 183 7.53 5.88 9.05
CA LEU A 183 8.43 6.93 8.60
C LEU A 183 8.16 7.31 7.15
N TYR A 184 8.04 6.34 6.26
CA TYR A 184 7.84 6.59 4.84
C TYR A 184 6.49 7.25 4.51
N ASP A 185 5.42 6.93 5.22
CA ASP A 185 4.11 7.59 5.04
C ASP A 185 4.21 9.07 5.46
N ASN A 186 4.85 9.34 6.60
CA ASN A 186 5.00 10.69 7.10
C ASN A 186 5.96 11.55 6.24
N THR A 187 7.02 10.96 5.71
CA THR A 187 7.92 11.67 4.79
C THR A 187 7.23 12.00 3.46
N GLN A 188 6.43 11.08 2.92
CA GLN A 188 5.63 11.36 1.72
C GLN A 188 4.53 12.40 1.98
N PHE A 189 3.89 12.37 3.15
CA PHE A 189 2.95 13.41 3.56
C PHE A 189 3.62 14.79 3.62
N ILE A 190 4.80 14.90 4.25
CA ILE A 190 5.59 16.14 4.30
C ILE A 190 5.91 16.62 2.88
N LEU A 191 6.34 15.73 2.00
CA LEU A 191 6.67 16.08 0.62
C LEU A 191 5.45 16.62 -0.15
N LEU A 192 4.32 15.93 -0.06
CA LEU A 192 3.06 16.37 -0.67
C LEU A 192 2.61 17.73 -0.10
N MET A 193 2.59 17.86 1.24
CA MET A 193 2.19 19.09 1.93
C MET A 193 3.10 20.27 1.59
N SER A 194 4.42 20.05 1.50
CA SER A 194 5.38 21.11 1.14
C SER A 194 5.13 21.68 -0.27
N LYS A 195 4.73 20.83 -1.21
CA LYS A 195 4.33 21.22 -2.57
C LYS A 195 2.96 21.91 -2.57
N TYR A 196 2.01 21.37 -1.80
CA TYR A 196 0.66 21.92 -1.71
C TYR A 196 0.63 23.31 -1.06
N CYS A 197 1.39 23.55 0.01
CA CYS A 197 1.48 24.86 0.66
C CYS A 197 2.05 25.98 -0.24
N LYS A 198 2.72 25.64 -1.34
CA LYS A 198 3.12 26.64 -2.36
C LYS A 198 1.95 27.09 -3.24
N ILE A 199 0.88 26.29 -3.32
CA ILE A 199 -0.31 26.57 -4.11
C ILE A 199 -1.40 27.15 -3.20
N ASN A 200 -1.60 26.52 -2.04
CA ASN A 200 -2.54 26.96 -1.01
C ASN A 200 -1.77 27.56 0.17
N ASN A 201 -1.94 28.88 0.40
CA ASN A 201 -1.16 29.63 1.38
C ASN A 201 -1.83 29.70 2.78
N GLU A 202 -2.83 28.86 3.06
CA GLU A 202 -3.52 28.85 4.35
C GLU A 202 -2.57 28.40 5.49
N ASN A 203 -2.55 29.15 6.60
CA ASN A 203 -1.70 28.85 7.75
C ASN A 203 -2.00 27.48 8.36
N TYR A 204 -3.26 27.05 8.35
CA TYR A 204 -3.67 25.76 8.85
C TYR A 204 -2.85 24.58 8.29
N PHE A 205 -2.61 24.55 6.96
CA PHE A 205 -1.84 23.48 6.33
C PHE A 205 -0.35 23.59 6.64
N LYS A 206 0.18 24.81 6.80
CA LYS A 206 1.57 25.02 7.23
C LYS A 206 1.79 24.52 8.66
N GLU A 207 0.87 24.79 9.57
CA GLU A 207 0.91 24.28 10.94
C GLU A 207 0.91 22.75 10.98
N LYS A 208 0.06 22.10 10.17
CA LYS A 208 0.04 20.64 10.07
C LYS A 208 1.35 20.05 9.52
N LEU A 209 1.94 20.72 8.54
CA LEU A 209 3.26 20.37 8.01
C LEU A 209 4.34 20.49 9.09
N GLU A 210 4.40 21.61 9.83
CA GLU A 210 5.37 21.84 10.90
C GLU A 210 5.19 20.86 12.05
N GLN A 211 3.95 20.56 12.48
CA GLN A 211 3.66 19.55 13.49
C GLN A 211 4.19 18.16 13.07
N THR A 212 3.99 17.78 11.80
CA THR A 212 4.47 16.49 11.30
C THR A 212 6.00 16.44 11.25
N ILE A 213 6.66 17.52 10.84
CA ILE A 213 8.14 17.62 10.86
C ILE A 213 8.66 17.49 12.29
N ASN A 214 8.02 18.16 13.25
CA ASN A 214 8.41 18.10 14.67
C ASN A 214 8.20 16.71 15.27
N PHE A 215 7.11 16.04 14.92
CA PHE A 215 6.88 14.65 15.29
C PHE A 215 8.01 13.73 14.77
N LEU A 216 8.39 13.82 13.48
CA LEU A 216 9.50 13.01 12.97
C LEU A 216 10.82 13.30 13.66
N LYS A 217 11.12 14.58 13.92
CA LYS A 217 12.34 14.95 14.66
C LYS A 217 12.37 14.40 16.07
N LYS A 218 11.22 14.34 16.75
CA LYS A 218 11.10 13.83 18.11
C LYS A 218 11.25 12.31 18.17
N ASP A 219 10.55 11.59 17.32
CA ASP A 219 10.34 10.16 17.47
C ASP A 219 11.19 9.28 16.56
N PHE A 220 11.70 9.81 15.44
CA PHE A 220 12.48 9.05 14.46
C PHE A 220 13.96 9.45 14.37
N VAL A 221 14.33 10.62 14.90
CA VAL A 221 15.74 11.02 14.88
C VAL A 221 16.42 10.47 16.15
N ASN A 222 17.49 9.70 15.97
CA ASN A 222 18.29 9.19 17.09
C ASN A 222 19.19 10.29 17.69
N LYS A 223 19.93 9.97 18.77
CA LYS A 223 20.82 10.90 19.46
C LYS A 223 22.00 11.42 18.60
N GLU A 224 22.29 10.71 17.52
CA GLU A 224 23.36 11.06 16.56
C GLU A 224 22.83 11.92 15.41
N GLY A 225 21.52 12.19 15.35
CA GLY A 225 20.90 13.03 14.33
C GLY A 225 20.50 12.28 13.05
N PHE A 226 20.48 10.96 13.06
CA PHE A 226 20.04 10.11 11.94
C PHE A 226 18.59 9.64 12.13
N LEU A 227 17.88 9.52 11.00
CA LEU A 227 16.55 8.91 10.93
C LEU A 227 16.64 7.38 10.93
#